data_3b3728553fe735d8222dc83ca2c61625
#
_entry.id   3b3728553fe735d8222dc83ca2c61625
#
_cell.length_a   1.000
_cell.length_b   1.000
_cell.length_c   1.000
_cell.angle_alpha   90.00
_cell.angle_beta   90.00
_cell.angle_gamma   90.00
#
_symmetry.space_group_name_H-M   'P 1'
#
loop_
_entity.id
_entity.type
_entity.pdbx_description
1 polymer ?
#
loop_
_entity_poly.entity_id
_entity_poly.type
_entity_poly.pdbx_seq_one_letter_code
_entity_poly.pdbx_strand_id
1 'polypeptide(L)'
;MVTVDQLNKIGIGKLPGHLGIVITHVGESELKAELAVKEMHMAPNGFLHAGTVVTLADTCAGYGCIVNLPPGATGFTTIELKSNHLGTAKEGTIVGSAKPMHLGKTTQVWDTVVTHKDSGKTIALFRCTQMILYAK
;
A
#
# COMPACT_ATOMS: atom_id res chain seq x y z
N MET A 1 -13.78 -9.43 -11.50
CA MET A 1 -13.37 -8.51 -10.45
C MET A 1 -12.18 -9.06 -9.68
N VAL A 2 -11.22 -8.22 -9.38
CA VAL A 2 -10.02 -8.62 -8.61
C VAL A 2 -10.41 -8.92 -7.17
N THR A 3 -9.92 -10.05 -6.65
CA THR A 3 -10.25 -10.51 -5.28
C THR A 3 -9.06 -10.35 -4.33
N VAL A 4 -9.34 -10.39 -3.03
CA VAL A 4 -8.31 -10.44 -1.97
C VAL A 4 -7.33 -11.58 -2.24
N ASP A 5 -7.83 -12.77 -2.55
CA ASP A 5 -6.98 -13.94 -2.79
C ASP A 5 -6.05 -13.75 -3.99
N GLN A 6 -6.54 -13.15 -5.06
CA GLN A 6 -5.72 -12.87 -6.25
C GLN A 6 -4.59 -11.91 -5.92
N LEU A 7 -4.88 -10.84 -5.19
CA LEU A 7 -3.85 -9.87 -4.80
C LEU A 7 -2.82 -10.47 -3.85
N ASN A 8 -3.25 -11.29 -2.90
CA ASN A 8 -2.32 -11.98 -2.00
C ASN A 8 -1.41 -12.95 -2.76
N LYS A 9 -1.91 -13.59 -3.81
CA LYS A 9 -1.11 -14.51 -4.61
C LYS A 9 -0.03 -13.81 -5.41
N ILE A 10 -0.30 -12.64 -5.97
CA ILE A 10 0.71 -11.93 -6.77
C ILE A 10 1.88 -11.41 -5.94
N GLY A 11 1.69 -11.26 -4.62
CA GLY A 11 2.76 -10.85 -3.70
C GLY A 11 3.69 -11.98 -3.28
N ILE A 12 3.31 -13.24 -3.51
CA ILE A 12 4.11 -14.39 -3.08
C ILE A 12 5.47 -14.40 -3.81
N GLY A 13 6.54 -14.50 -3.02
CA GLY A 13 7.90 -14.49 -3.57
C GLY A 13 8.39 -13.11 -4.00
N LYS A 14 7.60 -12.08 -3.78
CA LYS A 14 7.94 -10.69 -4.06
C LYS A 14 7.98 -9.89 -2.76
N LEU A 15 8.37 -8.63 -2.85
CA LEU A 15 8.56 -7.79 -1.64
C LEU A 15 7.36 -7.79 -0.69
N PRO A 16 6.11 -7.58 -1.16
CA PRO A 16 4.98 -7.58 -0.24
C PRO A 16 4.84 -8.90 0.53
N GLY A 17 4.95 -10.03 -0.16
CA GLY A 17 4.86 -11.34 0.47
C GLY A 17 5.99 -11.60 1.46
N HIS A 18 7.22 -11.22 1.12
CA HIS A 18 8.37 -11.38 2.01
C HIS A 18 8.24 -10.56 3.29
N LEU A 19 7.67 -9.37 3.21
CA LEU A 19 7.45 -8.56 4.41
C LEU A 19 6.25 -9.03 5.23
N GLY A 20 5.41 -9.91 4.69
CA GLY A 20 4.24 -10.39 5.40
C GLY A 20 3.02 -9.48 5.25
N ILE A 21 2.97 -8.69 4.18
CA ILE A 21 1.81 -7.84 3.88
C ILE A 21 0.66 -8.73 3.40
N VAL A 22 -0.49 -8.61 4.06
CA VAL A 22 -1.69 -9.36 3.73
C VAL A 22 -2.81 -8.40 3.36
N ILE A 23 -3.34 -8.52 2.14
CA ILE A 23 -4.50 -7.75 1.69
C ILE A 23 -5.72 -8.27 2.43
N THR A 24 -6.51 -7.36 3.02
CA THR A 24 -7.68 -7.71 3.83
C THR A 24 -8.98 -7.20 3.24
N HIS A 25 -8.94 -6.18 2.37
CA HIS A 25 -10.14 -5.62 1.75
C HIS A 25 -9.82 -5.10 0.36
N VAL A 26 -10.67 -5.42 -0.59
CA VAL A 26 -10.60 -4.93 -1.98
C VAL A 26 -11.93 -4.29 -2.35
N GLY A 27 -11.89 -3.04 -2.77
CA GLY A 27 -13.03 -2.30 -3.29
C GLY A 27 -12.57 -1.21 -4.23
N GLU A 28 -13.49 -0.63 -5.00
CA GLU A 28 -13.13 0.43 -5.95
C GLU A 28 -12.62 1.69 -5.27
N SER A 29 -13.17 2.00 -4.10
CA SER A 29 -12.87 3.24 -3.37
C SER A 29 -11.97 3.03 -2.16
N GLU A 30 -11.59 1.81 -1.85
CA GLU A 30 -10.71 1.53 -0.71
C GLU A 30 -10.02 0.17 -0.85
N LEU A 31 -8.74 0.15 -0.55
CA LEU A 31 -7.91 -1.06 -0.51
C LEU A 31 -7.22 -1.10 0.85
N LYS A 32 -7.36 -2.19 1.58
CA LYS A 32 -6.73 -2.34 2.89
C LYS A 32 -5.80 -3.54 2.94
N ALA A 33 -4.73 -3.38 3.71
CA ALA A 33 -3.77 -4.44 4.01
C ALA A 33 -3.26 -4.31 5.43
N GLU A 34 -2.75 -5.40 5.96
CA GLU A 34 -2.17 -5.49 7.30
C GLU A 34 -0.78 -6.07 7.25
N LEU A 35 0.03 -5.68 8.23
CA LEU A 35 1.37 -6.22 8.43
C LEU A 35 1.61 -6.42 9.92
N ALA A 36 1.83 -7.67 10.33
CA ALA A 36 2.23 -8.00 11.71
C ALA A 36 3.70 -7.61 11.88
N VAL A 37 3.96 -6.68 12.80
CA VAL A 37 5.30 -6.12 13.03
C VAL A 37 6.22 -7.18 13.62
N LYS A 38 7.40 -7.33 13.01
CA LYS A 38 8.45 -8.26 13.43
C LYS A 38 9.79 -7.54 13.47
N GLU A 39 10.78 -8.18 14.08
CA GLU A 39 12.14 -7.65 14.17
C GLU A 39 12.71 -7.22 12.83
N MET A 40 12.44 -7.99 11.77
CA MET A 40 12.92 -7.68 10.42
C MET A 40 12.38 -6.37 9.84
N HIS A 41 11.33 -5.83 10.42
CA HIS A 41 10.71 -4.59 9.96
C HIS A 41 11.30 -3.35 10.60
N MET A 42 12.19 -3.54 11.58
CA MET A 42 12.74 -2.45 12.39
C MET A 42 13.97 -1.82 11.77
N ALA A 43 14.14 -0.53 12.02
CA ALA A 43 15.39 0.16 11.77
C ALA A 43 16.43 -0.23 12.85
N PRO A 44 17.73 0.00 12.59
CA PRO A 44 18.76 -0.33 13.59
C PRO A 44 18.57 0.36 14.94
N ASN A 45 17.86 1.48 15.00
CA ASN A 45 17.58 2.19 16.24
C ASN A 45 16.39 1.62 17.03
N GLY A 46 15.81 0.51 16.58
CA GLY A 46 14.72 -0.17 17.29
C GLY A 46 13.31 0.36 17.00
N PHE A 47 13.19 1.35 16.14
CA PHE A 47 11.89 1.84 15.68
C PHE A 47 11.51 1.22 14.33
N LEU A 48 10.22 1.23 14.03
CA LEU A 48 9.72 0.73 12.75
C LEU A 48 10.40 1.49 11.60
N HIS A 49 11.01 0.74 10.69
CA HIS A 49 11.72 1.36 9.55
C HIS A 49 10.73 2.07 8.64
N ALA A 50 11.05 3.33 8.27
CA ALA A 50 10.22 4.10 7.36
C ALA A 50 9.98 3.36 6.05
N GLY A 51 10.99 2.64 5.55
CA GLY A 51 10.87 1.83 4.33
C GLY A 51 9.83 0.72 4.43
N THR A 52 9.66 0.11 5.61
CA THR A 52 8.60 -0.88 5.85
C THR A 52 7.23 -0.23 5.71
N VAL A 53 7.04 0.93 6.32
CA VAL A 53 5.78 1.68 6.29
C VAL A 53 5.46 2.09 4.85
N VAL A 54 6.45 2.62 4.12
CA VAL A 54 6.27 3.02 2.72
C VAL A 54 5.92 1.81 1.85
N THR A 55 6.55 0.65 2.08
CA THR A 55 6.23 -0.56 1.30
C THR A 55 4.79 -0.99 1.51
N LEU A 56 4.30 -0.96 2.75
CA LEU A 56 2.89 -1.26 3.02
C LEU A 56 1.97 -0.26 2.31
N ALA A 57 2.25 1.02 2.46
CA ALA A 57 1.42 2.08 1.89
C ALA A 57 1.41 2.04 0.36
N ASP A 58 2.58 1.87 -0.24
CA ASP A 58 2.74 1.82 -1.70
C ASP A 58 2.09 0.56 -2.29
N THR A 59 2.19 -0.56 -1.59
CA THR A 59 1.53 -1.81 -1.99
C THR A 59 0.00 -1.62 -2.02
N CYS A 60 -0.56 -1.00 -0.98
CA CYS A 60 -2.01 -0.72 -0.94
C CYS A 60 -2.42 0.17 -2.10
N ALA A 61 -1.69 1.26 -2.34
CA ALA A 61 -2.01 2.20 -3.42
C ALA A 61 -1.86 1.55 -4.80
N GLY A 62 -0.80 0.77 -5.01
CA GLY A 62 -0.57 0.07 -6.27
C GLY A 62 -1.64 -0.97 -6.56
N TYR A 63 -2.02 -1.74 -5.55
CA TYR A 63 -3.08 -2.74 -5.73
C TYR A 63 -4.45 -2.07 -5.92
N GLY A 64 -4.69 -0.94 -5.25
CA GLY A 64 -5.87 -0.13 -5.53
C GLY A 64 -5.91 0.35 -6.98
N CYS A 65 -4.76 0.75 -7.51
CA CYS A 65 -4.64 1.14 -8.90
C CYS A 65 -4.96 -0.02 -9.85
N ILE A 66 -4.49 -1.24 -9.56
CA ILE A 66 -4.83 -2.43 -10.36
C ILE A 66 -6.34 -2.61 -10.44
N VAL A 67 -7.04 -2.47 -9.33
CA VAL A 67 -8.51 -2.62 -9.28
C VAL A 67 -9.21 -1.55 -10.11
N ASN A 68 -8.59 -0.37 -10.24
CA ASN A 68 -9.18 0.81 -10.88
C ASN A 68 -8.53 1.17 -12.22
N LEU A 69 -7.89 0.22 -12.89
CA LEU A 69 -7.30 0.51 -14.21
C LEU A 69 -8.39 0.89 -15.21
N PRO A 70 -8.17 1.99 -15.99
CA PRO A 70 -9.12 2.35 -17.03
C PRO A 70 -9.21 1.31 -18.14
N PRO A 71 -10.31 1.30 -18.91
CA PRO A 71 -10.43 0.41 -20.08
C PRO A 71 -9.23 0.55 -21.02
N GLY A 72 -8.67 -0.57 -21.43
CA GLY A 72 -7.50 -0.62 -22.33
C GLY A 72 -6.16 -0.49 -21.66
N ALA A 73 -6.11 -0.13 -20.39
CA ALA A 73 -4.86 -0.06 -19.64
C ALA A 73 -4.28 -1.45 -19.41
N THR A 74 -2.94 -1.57 -19.52
CA THR A 74 -2.23 -2.82 -19.30
C THR A 74 -1.56 -2.90 -17.92
N GLY A 75 -1.45 -1.77 -17.23
CA GLY A 75 -0.80 -1.70 -15.93
C GLY A 75 -0.54 -0.27 -15.51
N PHE A 76 0.36 -0.12 -14.54
CA PHE A 76 0.76 1.19 -14.06
C PHE A 76 2.22 1.17 -13.62
N THR A 77 2.78 2.36 -13.41
CA THR A 77 4.08 2.51 -12.74
C THR A 77 4.01 3.71 -11.81
N THR A 78 4.64 3.59 -10.65
CA THR A 78 4.74 4.71 -9.70
C THR A 78 5.78 5.70 -10.18
N ILE A 79 5.40 6.98 -10.33
CA ILE A 79 6.32 8.03 -10.76
C ILE A 79 6.69 8.98 -9.63
N GLU A 80 5.93 9.01 -8.55
CA GLU A 80 6.26 9.79 -7.37
C GLU A 80 5.57 9.20 -6.14
N LEU A 81 6.25 9.26 -5.02
CA LEU A 81 5.61 9.00 -3.73
C LEU A 81 6.23 9.93 -2.68
N LYS A 82 5.42 10.26 -1.68
CA LYS A 82 5.89 10.96 -0.49
C LYS A 82 5.17 10.38 0.72
N SER A 83 5.87 10.36 1.85
CA SER A 83 5.31 9.87 3.09
C SER A 83 5.77 10.75 4.24
N ASN A 84 4.83 11.13 5.10
CA ASN A 84 5.13 11.81 6.35
C ASN A 84 4.90 10.82 7.49
N HIS A 85 5.95 10.56 8.28
CA HIS A 85 5.93 9.59 9.36
C HIS A 85 5.67 10.32 10.66
N LEU A 86 4.53 10.02 11.30
CA LEU A 86 4.05 10.71 12.49
C LEU A 86 4.16 9.85 13.74
N GLY A 87 4.38 8.55 13.59
CA GLY A 87 4.45 7.60 14.69
C GLY A 87 5.20 6.34 14.33
N THR A 88 5.20 5.39 15.25
CA THR A 88 5.90 4.13 15.10
C THR A 88 5.11 3.01 15.78
N ALA A 89 5.54 1.77 15.56
CA ALA A 89 5.04 0.61 16.27
C ALA A 89 6.22 -0.32 16.56
N LYS A 90 6.31 -0.82 17.79
CA LYS A 90 7.33 -1.82 18.17
C LYS A 90 6.78 -3.23 18.13
N GLU A 91 5.48 -3.37 18.19
CA GLU A 91 4.77 -4.66 18.18
C GLU A 91 3.35 -4.46 17.66
N GLY A 92 2.64 -5.54 17.48
CA GLY A 92 1.25 -5.53 17.01
C GLY A 92 1.18 -5.52 15.49
N THR A 93 0.09 -4.98 14.99
CA THR A 93 -0.21 -4.96 13.56
C THR A 93 -0.41 -3.52 13.09
N ILE A 94 0.15 -3.19 11.94
CA ILE A 94 -0.12 -1.92 11.27
C ILE A 94 -1.04 -2.17 10.07
N VAL A 95 -1.91 -1.19 9.80
CA VAL A 95 -2.93 -1.27 8.76
C VAL A 95 -2.71 -0.14 7.76
N GLY A 96 -2.66 -0.49 6.48
CA GLY A 96 -2.72 0.48 5.40
C GLY A 96 -4.14 0.55 4.84
N SER A 97 -4.64 1.76 4.66
CA SER A 97 -5.94 2.02 4.03
C SER A 97 -5.73 3.01 2.91
N ALA A 98 -5.85 2.54 1.67
CA ALA A 98 -5.62 3.36 0.48
C ALA A 98 -6.93 3.78 -0.15
N LYS A 99 -7.00 5.06 -0.54
CA LYS A 99 -8.17 5.63 -1.22
C LYS A 99 -7.74 6.44 -2.43
N PRO A 100 -8.47 6.37 -3.54
CA PRO A 100 -8.15 7.18 -4.71
C PRO A 100 -8.55 8.64 -4.47
N MET A 101 -7.65 9.54 -4.80
CA MET A 101 -7.90 10.98 -4.79
C MET A 101 -8.15 11.50 -6.20
N HIS A 102 -7.61 10.84 -7.22
CA HIS A 102 -7.80 11.17 -8.62
C HIS A 102 -7.68 9.89 -9.45
N LEU A 103 -8.69 9.61 -10.26
CA LEU A 103 -8.72 8.48 -11.18
C LEU A 103 -8.82 9.00 -12.60
N GLY A 104 -7.68 9.36 -13.18
CA GLY A 104 -7.59 9.87 -14.54
C GLY A 104 -7.28 8.77 -15.57
N LYS A 105 -7.30 9.15 -16.82
CA LYS A 105 -6.97 8.24 -17.93
C LYS A 105 -5.47 7.94 -18.01
N THR A 106 -4.64 8.94 -17.68
CA THR A 106 -3.18 8.83 -17.79
C THR A 106 -2.48 8.75 -16.44
N THR A 107 -3.10 9.27 -15.39
CA THR A 107 -2.54 9.25 -14.03
C THR A 107 -3.62 8.95 -13.00
N GLN A 108 -3.20 8.34 -11.90
CA GLN A 108 -4.00 8.23 -10.68
C GLN A 108 -3.19 8.75 -9.51
N VAL A 109 -3.88 9.39 -8.56
CA VAL A 109 -3.29 9.83 -7.29
C VAL A 109 -3.99 9.06 -6.17
N TRP A 110 -3.20 8.43 -5.32
CA TRP A 110 -3.71 7.63 -4.20
C TRP A 110 -3.13 8.10 -2.89
N ASP A 111 -3.97 8.14 -1.86
CA ASP A 111 -3.55 8.38 -0.49
C ASP A 111 -3.67 7.09 0.30
N THR A 112 -2.64 6.78 1.11
CA THR A 112 -2.71 5.69 2.08
C THR A 112 -2.45 6.25 3.46
N VAL A 113 -3.34 5.96 4.40
CA VAL A 113 -3.13 6.23 5.82
C VAL A 113 -2.68 4.92 6.47
N VAL A 114 -1.56 4.97 7.19
CA VAL A 114 -1.07 3.82 7.95
C VAL A 114 -1.36 4.07 9.42
N THR A 115 -2.02 3.12 10.07
CA THR A 115 -2.40 3.23 11.48
C THR A 115 -1.95 1.99 12.25
N HIS A 116 -1.81 2.14 13.56
CA HIS A 116 -1.66 0.99 14.45
C HIS A 116 -3.03 0.39 14.71
N LYS A 117 -3.19 -0.91 14.49
CA LYS A 117 -4.51 -1.56 14.51
C LYS A 117 -5.23 -1.42 15.85
N ASP A 118 -4.52 -1.66 16.96
CA ASP A 118 -5.15 -1.68 18.28
C ASP A 118 -5.44 -0.29 18.82
N SER A 119 -4.49 0.65 18.69
CA SER A 119 -4.64 2.00 19.24
C SER A 119 -5.34 2.96 18.29
N GLY A 120 -5.35 2.66 17.00
CA GLY A 120 -5.86 3.57 15.98
C GLY A 120 -4.96 4.77 15.71
N LYS A 121 -3.78 4.85 16.33
CA LYS A 121 -2.86 5.98 16.11
C LYS A 121 -2.35 5.99 14.69
N THR A 122 -2.30 7.18 14.10
CA THR A 122 -1.74 7.37 12.77
C THR A 122 -0.22 7.25 12.83
N ILE A 123 0.31 6.38 11.98
CA ILE A 123 1.76 6.18 11.85
C ILE A 123 2.31 6.98 10.68
N ALA A 124 1.60 7.00 9.55
CA ALA A 124 2.06 7.74 8.38
C ALA A 124 0.91 8.19 7.50
N LEU A 125 1.17 9.30 6.80
CA LEU A 125 0.34 9.83 5.73
C LEU A 125 1.14 9.74 4.44
N PHE A 126 0.65 8.96 3.49
CA PHE A 126 1.34 8.63 2.24
C PHE A 126 0.51 9.09 1.05
N ARG A 127 1.17 9.61 0.03
CA ARG A 127 0.55 9.92 -1.26
C ARG A 127 1.47 9.50 -2.39
N CYS A 128 0.89 8.92 -3.45
CA CYS A 128 1.65 8.61 -4.65
C CYS A 128 0.89 8.99 -5.91
N THR A 129 1.66 9.13 -6.99
CA THR A 129 1.14 9.30 -8.35
C THR A 129 1.51 8.08 -9.17
N GLN A 130 0.52 7.48 -9.80
CA GLN A 130 0.68 6.33 -10.68
C GLN A 130 0.49 6.79 -12.14
N MET A 131 1.43 6.43 -13.00
CA MET A 131 1.25 6.59 -14.44
C MET A 131 0.58 5.34 -14.99
N ILE A 132 -0.52 5.53 -15.73
CA ILE A 132 -1.25 4.42 -16.33
C ILE A 132 -0.58 4.02 -17.66
N LEU A 133 -0.36 2.73 -17.83
CA LEU A 133 0.33 2.19 -19.01
C LEU A 133 -0.69 1.55 -19.97
N TYR A 134 -0.44 1.74 -21.25
CA TYR A 134 -1.26 1.19 -22.34
C TYR A 134 -0.37 0.47 -23.33
N ALA A 135 -0.93 -0.49 -24.03
CA ALA A 135 -0.22 -1.17 -25.12
C ALA A 135 0.09 -0.15 -26.22
N LYS A 136 1.26 -0.32 -26.83
CA LYS A 136 1.67 0.48 -27.99
C LYS A 136 1.02 0.01 -29.29
#